data_4fd841b2241d32ee478e30eac97194bf
#
_entry.id   4fd841b2241d32ee478e30eac97194bf
#
_cell.length_a   1.000
_cell.length_b   1.000
_cell.length_c   1.000
_cell.angle_alpha   90.00
_cell.angle_beta   90.00
_cell.angle_gamma   90.00
#
_symmetry.space_group_name_H-M   'P 1'
#
loop_
_entity.id
_entity.type
_entity.pdbx_description
1 polymer ?
#
loop_
_entity_poly.entity_id
_entity_poly.type
_entity_poly.pdbx_seq_one_letter_code
_entity_poly.pdbx_strand_id
1 'polypeptide(L)'
;MESISLKLIFRSWWRNKTFAVISLLSLAAGITCTNLLISYVIYESRIEAHNPNKSHIIYMAQDSPLTSGEKVSFIKGKIPVQLKDQYPEVEDYLRLNIENAASITIGEKHFDPISIVRADPSFPRFFPYKVVAGDINKALTQPNAIALTEYQAKIFFGNEDPIGKTFSAKYTYENETITYE
;
A
#
# COMPACT_ATOMS: atom_id res chain seq x y z
N MET A 1 16.65 30.20 44.10
CA MET A 1 17.04 28.91 44.70
C MET A 1 17.33 27.80 43.68
N GLU A 2 16.94 27.96 42.40
CA GLU A 2 17.08 26.90 41.36
C GLU A 2 18.50 26.69 40.79
N SER A 3 19.36 27.72 40.80
CA SER A 3 20.70 27.61 40.20
C SER A 3 21.70 26.74 40.99
N ILE A 4 21.45 26.51 42.27
CA ILE A 4 22.32 25.72 43.13
C ILE A 4 22.15 24.23 42.87
N SER A 5 20.94 23.76 42.58
CA SER A 5 20.67 22.35 42.36
C SER A 5 21.24 21.83 41.01
N LEU A 6 21.23 22.64 39.96
CA LEU A 6 21.81 22.25 38.66
C LEU A 6 23.35 22.10 38.74
N LYS A 7 24.03 23.00 39.41
CA LYS A 7 25.50 22.91 39.64
C LYS A 7 25.89 21.66 40.42
N LEU A 8 25.11 21.26 41.42
CA LEU A 8 25.35 20.05 42.20
C LEU A 8 25.13 18.77 41.36
N ILE A 9 24.13 18.77 40.48
CA ILE A 9 23.87 17.66 39.57
C ILE A 9 25.04 17.50 38.58
N PHE A 10 25.48 18.59 37.93
CA PHE A 10 26.63 18.56 37.02
C PHE A 10 27.90 18.10 37.69
N ARG A 11 28.17 18.55 38.93
CA ARG A 11 29.33 18.14 39.70
C ARG A 11 29.28 16.65 40.09
N SER A 12 28.10 16.13 40.40
CA SER A 12 27.87 14.71 40.68
C SER A 12 28.08 13.84 39.44
N TRP A 13 27.62 14.29 38.29
CA TRP A 13 27.80 13.60 37.01
C TRP A 13 29.28 13.51 36.62
N TRP A 14 30.02 14.56 36.82
CA TRP A 14 31.46 14.56 36.50
C TRP A 14 32.28 13.68 37.43
N ARG A 15 31.83 13.49 38.67
CA ARG A 15 32.48 12.58 39.62
C ARG A 15 32.19 11.12 39.30
N ASN A 16 31.00 10.80 38.78
CA ASN A 16 30.56 9.44 38.45
C ASN A 16 30.26 9.31 36.94
N LYS A 17 31.30 9.50 36.13
CA LYS A 17 31.18 9.56 34.66
C LYS A 17 30.50 8.32 34.04
N THR A 18 30.85 7.12 34.50
CA THR A 18 30.30 5.87 34.01
C THR A 18 28.80 5.78 34.24
N PHE A 19 28.33 6.13 35.43
CA PHE A 19 26.90 6.14 35.74
C PHE A 19 26.15 7.18 34.90
N ALA A 20 26.73 8.38 34.76
CA ALA A 20 26.12 9.43 33.93
C ALA A 20 25.98 9.02 32.47
N VAL A 21 27.01 8.39 31.88
CA VAL A 21 26.98 7.90 30.50
C VAL A 21 25.94 6.80 30.32
N ILE A 22 25.90 5.81 31.21
CA ILE A 22 24.92 4.73 31.15
C ILE A 22 23.49 5.28 31.23
N SER A 23 23.24 6.20 32.18
CA SER A 23 21.92 6.82 32.36
C SER A 23 21.49 7.63 31.10
N LEU A 24 22.44 8.38 30.53
CA LEU A 24 22.17 9.15 29.30
C LEU A 24 21.88 8.25 28.11
N LEU A 25 22.66 7.18 27.93
CA LEU A 25 22.43 6.20 26.86
C LEU A 25 21.08 5.49 27.02
N SER A 26 20.72 5.09 28.23
CA SER A 26 19.43 4.44 28.52
C SER A 26 18.27 5.39 28.24
N LEU A 27 18.39 6.66 28.64
CA LEU A 27 17.38 7.68 28.35
C LEU A 27 17.26 7.95 26.85
N ALA A 28 18.38 8.10 26.16
CA ALA A 28 18.42 8.31 24.71
C ALA A 28 17.78 7.13 23.97
N ALA A 29 18.11 5.89 24.36
CA ALA A 29 17.51 4.70 23.79
C ALA A 29 15.98 4.67 24.02
N GLY A 30 15.53 4.96 25.24
CA GLY A 30 14.10 5.01 25.55
C GLY A 30 13.34 6.04 24.72
N ILE A 31 13.87 7.26 24.60
CA ILE A 31 13.28 8.33 23.78
C ILE A 31 13.25 7.92 22.32
N THR A 32 14.33 7.32 21.79
CA THR A 32 14.41 6.88 20.41
C THR A 32 13.37 5.81 20.12
N CYS A 33 13.27 4.77 20.93
CA CYS A 33 12.25 3.73 20.78
C CYS A 33 10.83 4.30 20.82
N THR A 34 10.56 5.21 21.75
CA THR A 34 9.25 5.85 21.87
C THR A 34 8.90 6.67 20.61
N ASN A 35 9.86 7.47 20.11
CA ASN A 35 9.65 8.24 18.88
C ASN A 35 9.43 7.36 17.66
N LEU A 36 10.15 6.24 17.53
CA LEU A 36 9.94 5.28 16.45
C LEU A 36 8.54 4.66 16.51
N LEU A 37 8.09 4.24 17.69
CA LEU A 37 6.74 3.69 17.87
C LEU A 37 5.65 4.71 17.56
N ILE A 38 5.79 5.93 18.05
CA ILE A 38 4.84 7.01 17.75
C ILE A 38 4.82 7.31 16.26
N SER A 39 5.97 7.40 15.61
CA SER A 39 6.08 7.64 14.17
C SER A 39 5.43 6.52 13.37
N TYR A 40 5.62 5.26 13.80
CA TYR A 40 4.98 4.10 13.18
C TYR A 40 3.45 4.16 13.31
N VAL A 41 2.93 4.43 14.51
CA VAL A 41 1.47 4.54 14.74
C VAL A 41 0.87 5.68 13.93
N ILE A 42 1.54 6.84 13.86
CA ILE A 42 1.07 7.97 13.05
C ILE A 42 1.08 7.61 11.57
N TYR A 43 2.13 6.95 11.09
CA TYR A 43 2.23 6.50 9.70
C TYR A 43 1.08 5.53 9.36
N GLU A 44 0.90 4.49 10.16
CA GLU A 44 -0.16 3.49 9.98
C GLU A 44 -1.56 4.12 9.98
N SER A 45 -1.80 5.07 10.90
CA SER A 45 -3.08 5.79 10.99
C SER A 45 -3.38 6.67 9.78
N ARG A 46 -2.36 7.01 9.00
CA ARG A 46 -2.49 7.89 7.81
C ARG A 46 -2.63 7.14 6.50
N ILE A 47 -2.39 5.82 6.45
CA ILE A 47 -2.40 5.05 5.21
C ILE A 47 -3.68 5.27 4.41
N GLU A 48 -4.84 5.32 5.06
CA GLU A 48 -6.13 5.55 4.40
C GLU A 48 -6.78 6.91 4.73
N ALA A 49 -6.03 7.83 5.35
CA ALA A 49 -6.58 9.11 5.79
C ALA A 49 -7.09 9.98 4.63
N HIS A 50 -6.58 9.78 3.43
CA HIS A 50 -6.98 10.48 2.22
C HIS A 50 -8.27 9.93 1.58
N ASN A 51 -8.72 8.73 1.99
CA ASN A 51 -9.93 8.14 1.46
C ASN A 51 -11.16 8.60 2.25
N PRO A 52 -12.06 9.43 1.66
CA PRO A 52 -13.25 9.89 2.34
C PRO A 52 -14.24 8.77 2.64
N ASN A 53 -14.17 7.66 1.89
CA ASN A 53 -15.09 6.54 1.99
C ASN A 53 -14.63 5.44 2.97
N LYS A 54 -13.48 5.61 3.62
CA LYS A 54 -12.86 4.57 4.47
C LYS A 54 -13.78 4.00 5.57
N SER A 55 -14.65 4.82 6.13
CA SER A 55 -15.61 4.40 7.19
C SER A 55 -16.76 3.54 6.68
N HIS A 56 -16.99 3.52 5.37
CA HIS A 56 -18.07 2.78 4.72
C HIS A 56 -17.55 1.54 3.96
N ILE A 57 -16.24 1.35 3.93
CA ILE A 57 -15.62 0.21 3.27
C ILE A 57 -15.45 -0.93 4.27
N ILE A 58 -16.04 -2.07 3.96
CA ILE A 58 -15.88 -3.30 4.73
C ILE A 58 -15.03 -4.28 3.92
N TYR A 59 -13.94 -4.72 4.53
CA TYR A 59 -13.09 -5.74 3.95
C TYR A 59 -13.59 -7.14 4.33
N MET A 60 -13.75 -8.00 3.34
CA MET A 60 -14.22 -9.35 3.54
C MET A 60 -13.06 -10.34 3.61
N ALA A 61 -13.08 -11.18 4.62
CA ALA A 61 -12.16 -12.31 4.78
C ALA A 61 -12.94 -13.56 5.17
N GLN A 62 -12.42 -14.72 4.83
CA GLN A 62 -12.96 -16.02 5.25
C GLN A 62 -11.91 -16.79 6.03
N ASP A 63 -12.34 -17.76 6.80
CA ASP A 63 -11.41 -18.66 7.47
C ASP A 63 -10.65 -19.51 6.45
N SER A 64 -9.36 -19.68 6.66
CA SER A 64 -8.51 -20.48 5.78
C SER A 64 -8.97 -21.93 5.78
N PRO A 65 -9.20 -22.55 4.61
CA PRO A 65 -9.49 -23.97 4.55
C PRO A 65 -8.28 -24.85 4.84
N LEU A 66 -7.08 -24.27 4.84
CA LEU A 66 -5.81 -24.98 5.00
C LEU A 66 -5.21 -24.83 6.41
N THR A 67 -5.50 -23.72 7.10
CA THR A 67 -4.89 -23.38 8.38
C THR A 67 -5.96 -22.93 9.36
N SER A 68 -6.15 -23.68 10.43
CA SER A 68 -7.15 -23.36 11.44
C SER A 68 -6.82 -22.07 12.17
N GLY A 69 -7.75 -21.12 12.18
CA GLY A 69 -7.62 -19.84 12.88
C GLY A 69 -6.99 -18.70 12.07
N GLU A 70 -6.53 -18.94 10.86
CA GLU A 70 -6.09 -17.88 9.95
C GLU A 70 -7.22 -17.40 9.04
N LYS A 71 -7.30 -16.09 8.83
CA LYS A 71 -8.24 -15.49 7.89
C LYS A 71 -7.53 -15.18 6.59
N VAL A 72 -8.17 -15.52 5.48
CA VAL A 72 -7.68 -15.25 4.13
C VAL A 72 -8.66 -14.34 3.40
N SER A 73 -8.13 -13.42 2.62
CA SER A 73 -8.91 -12.51 1.77
C SER A 73 -9.37 -13.13 0.46
N PHE A 74 -9.08 -14.42 0.26
CA PHE A 74 -9.46 -15.11 -0.95
C PHE A 74 -10.92 -15.57 -0.86
N ILE A 75 -11.83 -14.80 -1.48
CA ILE A 75 -13.27 -15.04 -1.46
C ILE A 75 -13.74 -15.36 -2.88
N LYS A 76 -14.70 -16.29 -3.00
CA LYS A 76 -15.30 -16.60 -4.31
C LYS A 76 -15.93 -15.34 -4.90
N GLY A 77 -15.55 -15.00 -6.14
CA GLY A 77 -15.95 -13.76 -6.81
C GLY A 77 -17.46 -13.55 -7.00
N LYS A 78 -18.29 -14.57 -6.77
CA LYS A 78 -19.76 -14.47 -6.79
C LYS A 78 -20.35 -13.93 -5.48
N ILE A 79 -19.64 -14.07 -4.36
CA ILE A 79 -20.18 -13.70 -3.04
C ILE A 79 -20.49 -12.20 -2.95
N PRO A 80 -19.62 -11.26 -3.35
CA PRO A 80 -19.94 -9.83 -3.30
C PRO A 80 -21.17 -9.46 -4.14
N VAL A 81 -21.33 -10.10 -5.30
CA VAL A 81 -22.50 -9.90 -6.17
C VAL A 81 -23.79 -10.32 -5.45
N GLN A 82 -23.79 -11.52 -4.87
CA GLN A 82 -24.94 -12.02 -4.12
C GLN A 82 -25.28 -11.17 -2.90
N LEU A 83 -24.27 -10.64 -2.19
CA LEU A 83 -24.48 -9.76 -1.06
C LEU A 83 -25.18 -8.46 -1.50
N LYS A 84 -24.72 -7.84 -2.58
CA LYS A 84 -25.37 -6.66 -3.13
C LYS A 84 -26.82 -6.90 -3.54
N ASP A 85 -27.09 -8.08 -4.11
CA ASP A 85 -28.45 -8.44 -4.57
C ASP A 85 -29.40 -8.75 -3.39
N GLN A 86 -28.88 -9.28 -2.27
CA GLN A 86 -29.68 -9.73 -1.14
C GLN A 86 -29.81 -8.71 -0.01
N TYR A 87 -28.87 -7.79 0.11
CA TYR A 87 -28.78 -6.84 1.22
C TYR A 87 -28.77 -5.40 0.71
N PRO A 88 -29.87 -4.66 0.88
CA PRO A 88 -29.98 -3.26 0.43
C PRO A 88 -28.95 -2.31 1.07
N GLU A 89 -28.39 -2.69 2.23
CA GLU A 89 -27.35 -1.95 2.92
C GLU A 89 -26.00 -2.00 2.20
N VAL A 90 -25.83 -2.96 1.28
CA VAL A 90 -24.62 -3.09 0.45
C VAL A 90 -24.81 -2.28 -0.82
N GLU A 91 -24.36 -1.05 -0.81
CA GLU A 91 -24.51 -0.12 -1.94
C GLU A 91 -23.73 -0.57 -3.17
N ASP A 92 -22.49 -1.05 -2.96
CA ASP A 92 -21.61 -1.52 -4.03
C ASP A 92 -20.57 -2.51 -3.53
N TYR A 93 -19.86 -3.15 -4.45
CA TYR A 93 -18.76 -4.04 -4.13
C TYR A 93 -17.56 -3.77 -5.05
N LEU A 94 -16.39 -4.18 -4.59
CA LEU A 94 -15.15 -4.13 -5.35
C LEU A 94 -14.39 -5.44 -5.15
N ARG A 95 -14.08 -6.08 -6.26
CA ARG A 95 -13.17 -7.23 -6.28
C ARG A 95 -11.81 -6.78 -6.78
N LEU A 96 -10.78 -7.23 -6.08
CA LEU A 96 -9.39 -7.00 -6.45
C LEU A 96 -8.72 -8.38 -6.59
N ASN A 97 -8.00 -8.56 -7.68
CA ASN A 97 -7.15 -9.73 -7.87
C ASN A 97 -5.73 -9.28 -8.17
N ILE A 98 -4.78 -9.69 -7.33
CA ILE A 98 -3.37 -9.32 -7.48
C ILE A 98 -2.68 -10.43 -8.24
N GLU A 99 -2.10 -10.10 -9.38
CA GLU A 99 -1.34 -11.01 -10.21
C GLU A 99 0.11 -10.51 -10.31
N ASN A 100 1.05 -11.44 -10.14
CA ASN A 100 2.46 -11.12 -10.26
C ASN A 100 2.95 -11.48 -11.66
N ALA A 101 3.32 -10.49 -12.46
CA ALA A 101 3.97 -10.69 -13.73
C ALA A 101 5.41 -11.19 -13.51
N ALA A 102 5.83 -12.18 -14.29
CA ALA A 102 7.19 -12.71 -14.24
C ALA A 102 8.20 -11.76 -14.89
N SER A 103 7.79 -11.04 -15.92
CA SER A 103 8.61 -10.05 -16.62
C SER A 103 7.76 -9.04 -17.38
N ILE A 104 8.29 -7.83 -17.52
CA ILE A 104 7.70 -6.74 -18.31
C ILE A 104 8.63 -6.43 -19.46
N THR A 105 8.08 -6.26 -20.65
CA THR A 105 8.85 -5.91 -21.85
C THR A 105 8.20 -4.72 -22.56
N ILE A 106 9.02 -3.71 -22.87
CA ILE A 106 8.62 -2.50 -23.59
C ILE A 106 9.62 -2.29 -24.74
N GLY A 107 9.21 -2.55 -25.96
CA GLY A 107 10.14 -2.62 -27.08
C GLY A 107 11.22 -3.68 -26.85
N GLU A 108 12.48 -3.25 -26.80
CA GLU A 108 13.64 -4.12 -26.51
C GLU A 108 14.06 -4.12 -25.03
N LYS A 109 13.41 -3.32 -24.19
CA LYS A 109 13.77 -3.18 -22.77
C LYS A 109 12.99 -4.18 -21.93
N HIS A 110 13.71 -4.81 -20.99
CA HIS A 110 13.14 -5.69 -19.97
C HIS A 110 13.20 -5.02 -18.62
N PHE A 111 12.13 -5.17 -17.85
CA PHE A 111 11.98 -4.60 -16.52
C PHE A 111 11.70 -5.70 -15.50
N ASP A 112 11.99 -5.40 -14.25
CA ASP A 112 11.68 -6.27 -13.13
C ASP A 112 10.19 -6.57 -13.03
N PRO A 113 9.82 -7.73 -12.47
CA PRO A 113 8.43 -8.11 -12.23
C PRO A 113 7.69 -7.05 -11.42
N ILE A 114 6.44 -6.82 -11.79
CA ILE A 114 5.52 -5.95 -11.03
C ILE A 114 4.25 -6.72 -10.67
N SER A 115 3.59 -6.28 -9.62
CA SER A 115 2.24 -6.74 -9.30
C SER A 115 1.23 -5.93 -10.10
N ILE A 116 0.37 -6.62 -10.83
CA ILE A 116 -0.75 -6.03 -11.56
C ILE A 116 -2.03 -6.36 -10.80
N VAL A 117 -2.82 -5.34 -10.51
CA VAL A 117 -4.10 -5.50 -9.81
C VAL A 117 -5.22 -5.40 -10.83
N ARG A 118 -5.97 -6.49 -10.99
CA ARG A 118 -7.24 -6.45 -11.72
C ARG A 118 -8.32 -5.99 -10.75
N ALA A 119 -9.07 -4.98 -11.16
CA ALA A 119 -10.11 -4.36 -10.34
C ALA A 119 -11.43 -4.24 -11.13
N ASP A 120 -12.54 -4.31 -10.41
CA ASP A 120 -13.84 -3.99 -10.99
C ASP A 120 -13.91 -2.48 -11.37
N PRO A 121 -14.79 -2.11 -12.34
CA PRO A 121 -14.99 -0.71 -12.72
C PRO A 121 -15.45 0.22 -11.61
N SER A 122 -15.94 -0.34 -10.49
CA SER A 122 -16.29 0.40 -9.27
C SER A 122 -15.08 0.96 -8.51
N PHE A 123 -13.85 0.56 -8.83
CA PHE A 123 -12.62 0.95 -8.13
C PHE A 123 -12.50 2.44 -7.82
N PRO A 124 -12.77 3.39 -8.74
CA PRO A 124 -12.63 4.82 -8.45
C PRO A 124 -13.61 5.35 -7.40
N ARG A 125 -14.74 4.65 -7.19
CA ARG A 125 -15.71 4.99 -6.14
C ARG A 125 -15.23 4.59 -4.75
N PHE A 126 -14.53 3.45 -4.65
CA PHE A 126 -13.94 2.99 -3.39
C PHE A 126 -12.65 3.74 -3.08
N PHE A 127 -11.83 3.98 -4.09
CA PHE A 127 -10.52 4.62 -3.97
C PHE A 127 -10.41 5.80 -4.95
N PRO A 128 -10.85 7.00 -4.54
CA PRO A 128 -10.87 8.19 -5.40
C PRO A 128 -9.46 8.78 -5.53
N TYR A 129 -8.58 8.09 -6.24
CA TYR A 129 -7.25 8.60 -6.56
C TYR A 129 -7.32 9.74 -7.59
N LYS A 130 -6.39 10.68 -7.46
CA LYS A 130 -6.23 11.75 -8.46
C LYS A 130 -5.69 11.16 -9.76
N VAL A 131 -6.47 11.26 -10.82
CA VAL A 131 -6.03 10.93 -12.18
C VAL A 131 -5.23 12.11 -12.72
N VAL A 132 -3.97 11.87 -13.10
CA VAL A 132 -3.06 12.91 -13.62
C VAL A 132 -3.25 13.07 -15.13
N ALA A 133 -3.44 11.95 -15.84
CA ALA A 133 -3.65 11.93 -17.29
C ALA A 133 -4.49 10.71 -17.67
N GLY A 134 -5.20 10.78 -18.81
CA GLY A 134 -6.05 9.71 -19.32
C GLY A 134 -7.42 9.63 -18.65
N ASP A 135 -8.07 8.47 -18.78
CA ASP A 135 -9.41 8.17 -18.24
C ASP A 135 -9.40 6.83 -17.54
N ILE A 136 -9.50 6.86 -16.21
CA ILE A 136 -9.49 5.66 -15.37
C ILE A 136 -10.69 4.75 -15.63
N ASN A 137 -11.86 5.30 -15.96
CA ASN A 137 -13.05 4.48 -16.26
C ASN A 137 -12.84 3.67 -17.53
N LYS A 138 -12.21 4.30 -18.53
CA LYS A 138 -11.85 3.63 -19.78
C LYS A 138 -10.83 2.51 -19.53
N ALA A 139 -9.80 2.77 -18.74
CA ALA A 139 -8.78 1.79 -18.38
C ALA A 139 -9.35 0.58 -17.61
N LEU A 140 -10.43 0.75 -16.84
CA LEU A 140 -11.06 -0.33 -16.08
C LEU A 140 -12.16 -1.09 -16.84
N THR A 141 -12.59 -0.59 -17.99
CA THR A 141 -13.67 -1.22 -18.77
C THR A 141 -13.21 -1.82 -20.09
N GLN A 142 -12.08 -1.36 -20.63
CA GLN A 142 -11.53 -1.89 -21.88
C GLN A 142 -10.63 -3.11 -21.61
N PRO A 143 -10.75 -4.16 -22.42
CA PRO A 143 -9.83 -5.30 -22.36
C PRO A 143 -8.39 -4.82 -22.59
N ASN A 144 -7.47 -5.35 -21.78
CA ASN A 144 -6.03 -5.07 -21.86
C ASN A 144 -5.62 -3.60 -21.67
N ALA A 145 -6.54 -2.72 -21.25
CA ALA A 145 -6.18 -1.38 -20.81
C ALA A 145 -5.69 -1.41 -19.37
N ILE A 146 -4.74 -0.55 -19.04
CA ILE A 146 -4.14 -0.48 -17.72
C ILE A 146 -3.95 0.96 -17.27
N ALA A 147 -4.13 1.19 -15.97
CA ALA A 147 -3.74 2.42 -15.30
C ALA A 147 -2.40 2.24 -14.59
N LEU A 148 -1.46 3.13 -14.83
CA LEU A 148 -0.17 3.15 -14.18
C LEU A 148 -0.11 4.22 -13.10
N THR A 149 0.67 3.98 -12.06
CA THR A 149 1.07 5.07 -11.18
C THR A 149 2.02 6.02 -11.91
N GLU A 150 2.07 7.29 -11.53
CA GLU A 150 3.01 8.27 -12.08
C GLU A 150 4.46 7.78 -11.96
N TYR A 151 4.80 7.14 -10.86
CA TYR A 151 6.11 6.53 -10.63
C TYR A 151 6.40 5.42 -11.65
N GLN A 152 5.44 4.53 -11.88
CA GLN A 152 5.62 3.40 -12.80
C GLN A 152 5.69 3.87 -14.26
N ALA A 153 4.86 4.85 -14.63
CA ALA A 153 4.89 5.48 -15.94
C ALA A 153 6.27 6.09 -16.23
N LYS A 154 6.87 6.76 -15.25
CA LYS A 154 8.20 7.34 -15.37
C LYS A 154 9.32 6.30 -15.51
N ILE A 155 9.21 5.16 -14.83
CA ILE A 155 10.17 4.05 -14.98
C ILE A 155 10.08 3.45 -16.38
N PHE A 156 8.87 3.23 -16.88
CA PHE A 156 8.65 2.56 -18.15
C PHE A 156 8.93 3.44 -19.37
N PHE A 157 8.50 4.68 -19.33
CA PHE A 157 8.50 5.58 -20.48
C PHE A 157 9.35 6.83 -20.30
N GLY A 158 9.93 7.03 -19.12
CA GLY A 158 10.78 8.20 -18.84
C GLY A 158 9.96 9.49 -18.83
N ASN A 159 10.33 10.43 -19.72
CA ASN A 159 9.64 11.71 -19.87
C ASN A 159 8.64 11.72 -21.05
N GLU A 160 8.44 10.59 -21.69
CA GLU A 160 7.49 10.46 -22.80
C GLU A 160 6.07 10.30 -22.28
N ASP A 161 5.10 10.77 -23.05
CA ASP A 161 3.68 10.56 -22.72
C ASP A 161 3.36 9.06 -22.74
N PRO A 162 2.89 8.46 -21.62
CA PRO A 162 2.56 7.04 -21.55
C PRO A 162 1.22 6.67 -22.18
N ILE A 163 0.35 7.67 -22.46
CA ILE A 163 -1.01 7.41 -22.96
C ILE A 163 -0.97 6.79 -24.35
N GLY A 164 -1.68 5.67 -24.52
CA GLY A 164 -1.73 4.92 -25.79
C GLY A 164 -0.48 4.10 -26.10
N LYS A 165 0.47 4.00 -25.17
CA LYS A 165 1.62 3.12 -25.32
C LYS A 165 1.34 1.75 -24.76
N THR A 166 1.96 0.74 -25.35
CA THR A 166 1.77 -0.66 -24.97
C THR A 166 2.99 -1.24 -24.30
N PHE A 167 2.77 -2.21 -23.44
CA PHE A 167 3.81 -3.08 -22.91
C PHE A 167 3.31 -4.53 -22.80
N SER A 168 4.21 -5.47 -22.76
CA SER A 168 3.91 -6.88 -22.60
C SER A 168 4.29 -7.36 -21.21
N ALA A 169 3.35 -8.04 -20.54
CA ALA A 169 3.57 -8.70 -19.26
C ALA A 169 3.49 -10.22 -19.45
N LYS A 170 4.51 -10.95 -19.03
CA LYS A 170 4.52 -12.40 -19.04
C LYS A 170 4.22 -12.92 -17.64
N TYR A 171 3.30 -13.87 -17.52
CA TYR A 171 2.90 -14.49 -16.27
C TYR A 171 3.51 -15.88 -16.11
N THR A 172 3.98 -16.18 -14.90
CA THR A 172 4.70 -17.45 -14.63
C THR A 172 3.74 -18.64 -14.60
N TYR A 173 2.55 -18.45 -14.05
CA TYR A 173 1.62 -19.57 -13.80
C TYR A 173 0.89 -20.05 -15.06
N GLU A 174 0.61 -19.16 -15.99
CA GLU A 174 -0.17 -19.46 -17.19
C GLU A 174 0.71 -19.58 -18.44
N ASN A 175 1.99 -19.25 -18.32
CA ASN A 175 2.94 -19.12 -19.44
C ASN A 175 2.39 -18.22 -20.57
N GLU A 176 1.46 -17.36 -20.22
CA GLU A 176 0.82 -16.42 -21.13
C GLU A 176 1.55 -15.08 -21.13
N THR A 177 1.55 -14.43 -22.28
CA THR A 177 2.02 -13.06 -22.45
C THR A 177 0.85 -12.19 -22.84
N ILE A 178 0.52 -11.23 -22.01
CA ILE A 178 -0.57 -10.27 -22.26
C ILE A 178 0.04 -8.92 -22.60
N THR A 179 -0.43 -8.29 -23.67
CA THR A 179 -0.04 -6.92 -24.04
C THR A 179 -1.10 -5.96 -23.51
N TYR A 180 -0.65 -4.97 -22.77
CA TYR A 180 -1.49 -3.91 -22.19
C TYR A 180 -1.25 -2.58 -22.90
N GLU A 181 -2.31 -1.78 -23.00
CA GLU A 181 -2.32 -0.42 -23.55
C GLU A 181 -2.72 0.60 -22.47
#